data_a28454acd65e5a2cc3af7067eb6a68d6
#
_entry.id   a28454acd65e5a2cc3af7067eb6a68d6
#
_cell.length_a   1.000
_cell.length_b   1.000
_cell.length_c   1.000
_cell.angle_alpha   90.00
_cell.angle_beta   90.00
_cell.angle_gamma   90.00
#
_symmetry.space_group_name_H-M   'P 1'
#
loop_
_entity.id
_entity.type
_entity.pdbx_description
1 polymer ?
#
loop_
_entity_poly.entity_id
_entity_poly.type
_entity_poly.pdbx_seq_one_letter_code
_entity_poly.pdbx_strand_id
1 'polypeptide(L)'
;MERQRFLPLLAVIIFIWALWRYEAALALLGFFCNLIMPFIIGGCLAFIVNVPLVHIERLWQKLFARFSSDWPPKIKRPVCLIFTLTLIIGIVLIGGLKIGPDLHQSFNMIVKTLPKASAELTVSLKERWSELALSPDTLDYLQSQWSELLRAVDSYWENNKTTLFYNTLNITTSLISLVSNIVIGVVFAVYLLLNKETISRQTRNMILAFCSGKRAAYLLDLGSAAHTIFSGYIGGQLLEAFCLGLLCLAGMLLLGLPYALSISVIVGFLAIIPIIGT
;
A
#
# COMPACT_ATOMS: atom_id res chain seq x y z
N MET A 1 24.16 -32.78 -30.11
CA MET A 1 25.14 -31.68 -30.18
C MET A 1 24.65 -30.42 -30.91
N GLU A 2 23.76 -30.52 -31.88
CA GLU A 2 23.25 -29.33 -32.61
C GLU A 2 22.35 -28.42 -31.79
N ARG A 3 21.52 -28.95 -30.91
CA ARG A 3 20.56 -28.17 -30.10
C ARG A 3 21.23 -27.15 -29.17
N GLN A 4 22.45 -27.40 -28.73
CA GLN A 4 23.21 -26.49 -27.84
C GLN A 4 23.85 -25.31 -28.60
N ARG A 5 23.99 -25.38 -29.92
CA ARG A 5 24.52 -24.28 -30.74
C ARG A 5 23.43 -23.36 -31.29
N PHE A 6 22.18 -23.83 -31.40
CA PHE A 6 21.04 -23.03 -31.85
C PHE A 6 20.56 -22.04 -30.79
N LEU A 7 20.65 -22.37 -29.51
CA LEU A 7 20.20 -21.48 -28.41
C LEU A 7 20.94 -20.14 -28.37
N PRO A 8 22.28 -20.07 -28.41
CA PRO A 8 23.00 -18.81 -28.40
C PRO A 8 22.77 -17.99 -29.70
N LEU A 9 22.64 -18.63 -30.85
CA LEU A 9 22.33 -17.98 -32.13
C LEU A 9 20.93 -17.32 -32.08
N LEU A 10 19.92 -17.99 -31.53
CA LEU A 10 18.58 -17.49 -31.36
C LEU A 10 18.55 -16.31 -30.38
N ALA A 11 19.32 -16.39 -29.30
CA ALA A 11 19.46 -15.31 -28.33
C ALA A 11 20.08 -14.03 -28.95
N VAL A 12 21.10 -14.19 -29.80
CA VAL A 12 21.74 -13.09 -30.53
C VAL A 12 20.77 -12.45 -31.53
N ILE A 13 20.00 -13.25 -32.27
CA ILE A 13 18.99 -12.72 -33.22
C ILE A 13 17.90 -11.95 -32.49
N ILE A 14 17.39 -12.47 -31.37
CA ILE A 14 16.40 -11.79 -30.54
C ILE A 14 16.98 -10.50 -29.98
N PHE A 15 18.23 -10.49 -29.55
CA PHE A 15 18.91 -9.31 -29.02
C PHE A 15 19.09 -8.23 -30.08
N ILE A 16 19.52 -8.60 -31.29
CA ILE A 16 19.65 -7.66 -32.45
C ILE A 16 18.27 -7.11 -32.84
N TRP A 17 17.25 -7.96 -32.88
CA TRP A 17 15.89 -7.53 -33.16
C TRP A 17 15.36 -6.57 -32.08
N ALA A 18 15.60 -6.82 -30.80
CA ALA A 18 15.22 -5.97 -29.69
C ALA A 18 15.92 -4.62 -29.72
N LEU A 19 17.19 -4.55 -30.15
CA LEU A 19 17.93 -3.31 -30.34
C LEU A 19 17.41 -2.50 -31.53
N TRP A 20 17.07 -3.17 -32.64
CA TRP A 20 16.56 -2.47 -33.83
C TRP A 20 15.13 -1.92 -33.65
N ARG A 21 14.28 -2.66 -32.90
CA ARG A 21 12.88 -2.27 -32.62
C ARG A 21 12.65 -2.12 -31.12
N TYR A 22 13.46 -1.26 -30.48
CA TYR A 22 13.42 -1.08 -29.03
C TYR A 22 12.02 -0.70 -28.52
N GLU A 23 11.24 0.10 -29.28
CA GLU A 23 9.88 0.47 -28.91
C GLU A 23 8.94 -0.74 -28.87
N ALA A 24 9.02 -1.62 -29.85
CA ALA A 24 8.23 -2.86 -29.87
C ALA A 24 8.68 -3.83 -28.78
N ALA A 25 9.97 -3.90 -28.49
CA ALA A 25 10.52 -4.71 -27.41
C ALA A 25 10.07 -4.19 -26.04
N LEU A 26 10.10 -2.88 -25.82
CA LEU A 26 9.58 -2.24 -24.60
C LEU A 26 8.07 -2.42 -24.44
N ALA A 27 7.29 -2.28 -25.53
CA ALA A 27 5.85 -2.52 -25.52
C ALA A 27 5.51 -3.97 -25.16
N LEU A 28 6.27 -4.93 -25.69
CA LEU A 28 6.12 -6.35 -25.40
C LEU A 28 6.49 -6.67 -23.94
N LEU A 29 7.55 -6.06 -23.44
CA LEU A 29 7.95 -6.17 -22.03
C LEU A 29 6.89 -5.58 -21.10
N GLY A 30 6.35 -4.41 -21.45
CA GLY A 30 5.25 -3.77 -20.74
C GLY A 30 3.98 -4.63 -20.72
N PHE A 31 3.66 -5.29 -21.83
CA PHE A 31 2.55 -6.23 -21.92
C PHE A 31 2.74 -7.41 -20.94
N PHE A 32 3.93 -8.04 -20.91
CA PHE A 32 4.22 -9.12 -19.98
C PHE A 32 4.20 -8.65 -18.51
N CYS A 33 4.75 -7.47 -18.22
CA CYS A 33 4.69 -6.89 -16.88
C CYS A 33 3.24 -6.67 -16.43
N ASN A 34 2.40 -6.10 -17.28
CA ASN A 34 0.97 -5.90 -16.98
C ASN A 34 0.21 -7.21 -16.81
N LEU A 35 0.55 -8.24 -17.57
CA LEU A 35 -0.05 -9.56 -17.43
C LEU A 35 0.32 -10.24 -16.11
N ILE A 36 1.55 -10.05 -15.63
CA ILE A 36 2.06 -10.68 -14.40
C ILE A 36 1.65 -9.87 -13.15
N MET A 37 1.42 -8.56 -13.29
CA MET A 37 1.13 -7.65 -12.18
C MET A 37 0.02 -8.12 -11.23
N PRO A 38 -1.17 -8.59 -11.71
CA PRO A 38 -2.22 -9.10 -10.82
C PRO A 38 -1.77 -10.29 -9.98
N PHE A 39 -0.91 -11.16 -10.52
CA PHE A 39 -0.39 -12.32 -9.80
C PHE A 39 0.64 -11.93 -8.74
N ILE A 40 1.48 -10.93 -9.01
CA ILE A 40 2.40 -10.37 -8.01
C ILE A 40 1.59 -9.75 -6.88
N ILE A 41 0.60 -8.90 -7.21
CA ILE A 41 -0.30 -8.28 -6.22
C ILE A 41 -1.01 -9.37 -5.40
N GLY A 42 -1.54 -10.40 -6.06
CA GLY A 42 -2.19 -11.52 -5.40
C GLY A 42 -1.27 -12.31 -4.47
N GLY A 43 0.00 -12.51 -4.86
CA GLY A 43 1.02 -13.11 -4.02
C GLY A 43 1.32 -12.28 -2.78
N CYS A 44 1.49 -10.97 -2.93
CA CYS A 44 1.68 -10.03 -1.81
C CYS A 44 0.46 -10.03 -0.88
N LEU A 45 -0.76 -9.96 -1.43
CA LEU A 45 -2.00 -10.03 -0.65
C LEU A 45 -2.12 -11.34 0.10
N ALA A 46 -1.82 -12.48 -0.55
CA ALA A 46 -1.83 -13.78 0.11
C ALA A 46 -0.87 -13.82 1.30
N PHE A 47 0.31 -13.22 1.16
CA PHE A 47 1.31 -13.17 2.21
C PHE A 47 0.84 -12.31 3.40
N ILE A 48 0.30 -11.11 3.12
CA ILE A 48 -0.24 -10.19 4.13
C ILE A 48 -1.42 -10.84 4.87
N VAL A 49 -2.38 -11.40 4.14
CA VAL A 49 -3.59 -12.04 4.71
C VAL A 49 -3.24 -13.32 5.48
N ASN A 50 -2.16 -14.01 5.12
CA ASN A 50 -1.72 -15.22 5.83
C ASN A 50 -1.34 -14.92 7.30
N VAL A 51 -0.86 -13.72 7.62
CA VAL A 51 -0.48 -13.36 9.00
C VAL A 51 -1.68 -13.36 9.94
N PRO A 52 -2.75 -12.56 9.71
CA PRO A 52 -3.95 -12.62 10.56
C PRO A 52 -4.66 -13.99 10.46
N LEU A 53 -4.65 -14.65 9.30
CA LEU A 53 -5.25 -15.96 9.12
C LEU A 53 -4.67 -16.99 10.08
N VAL A 54 -3.35 -17.08 10.21
CA VAL A 54 -2.69 -18.01 11.13
C VAL A 54 -3.05 -17.71 12.58
N HIS A 55 -3.20 -16.44 12.97
CA HIS A 55 -3.65 -16.07 14.32
C HIS A 55 -5.10 -16.48 14.56
N ILE A 56 -5.97 -16.28 13.59
CA ILE A 56 -7.39 -16.68 13.65
C ILE A 56 -7.52 -18.22 13.70
N GLU A 57 -6.73 -18.95 12.89
CA GLU A 57 -6.69 -20.42 12.93
C GLU A 57 -6.27 -20.93 14.33
N ARG A 58 -5.27 -20.30 14.97
CA ARG A 58 -4.84 -20.64 16.33
C ARG A 58 -5.90 -20.32 17.39
N LEU A 59 -6.56 -19.16 17.28
CA LEU A 59 -7.65 -18.78 18.16
C LEU A 59 -8.83 -19.74 18.02
N TRP A 60 -9.19 -20.08 16.78
CA TRP A 60 -10.23 -21.05 16.47
C TRP A 60 -9.94 -22.40 17.11
N GLN A 61 -8.71 -22.91 16.99
CA GLN A 61 -8.30 -24.16 17.63
C GLN A 61 -8.43 -24.10 19.15
N LYS A 62 -8.05 -22.99 19.79
CA LYS A 62 -8.17 -22.82 21.25
C LYS A 62 -9.62 -22.75 21.73
N LEU A 63 -10.48 -22.02 20.99
CA LEU A 63 -11.89 -21.83 21.32
C LEU A 63 -12.70 -23.11 21.12
N PHE A 64 -12.45 -23.84 20.06
CA PHE A 64 -13.20 -25.05 19.68
C PHE A 64 -12.55 -26.34 20.17
N ALA A 65 -11.34 -26.32 20.74
CA ALA A 65 -10.76 -27.47 21.44
C ALA A 65 -11.62 -27.95 22.62
N ARG A 66 -12.46 -27.08 23.17
CA ARG A 66 -13.40 -27.39 24.27
C ARG A 66 -14.73 -27.98 23.76
N PHE A 67 -15.07 -27.74 22.50
CA PHE A 67 -16.21 -28.36 21.82
C PHE A 67 -15.65 -29.45 20.91
N SER A 68 -15.86 -30.69 21.33
CA SER A 68 -15.44 -31.94 20.69
C SER A 68 -16.07 -32.14 19.30
N SER A 69 -15.76 -31.25 18.36
CA SER A 69 -16.20 -31.36 16.98
C SER A 69 -14.95 -31.58 16.10
N ASP A 70 -14.76 -32.85 15.72
CA ASP A 70 -13.79 -33.31 14.72
C ASP A 70 -14.17 -32.79 13.31
N TRP A 71 -14.16 -31.48 13.16
CA TRP A 71 -14.26 -30.92 11.84
C TRP A 71 -13.02 -31.28 11.03
N PRO A 72 -13.21 -31.92 9.85
CA PRO A 72 -12.09 -32.34 9.05
C PRO A 72 -11.22 -31.12 8.69
N PRO A 73 -9.88 -31.26 8.71
CA PRO A 73 -8.95 -30.16 8.45
C PRO A 73 -9.20 -29.47 7.10
N LYS A 74 -9.83 -30.18 6.16
CA LYS A 74 -10.23 -29.67 4.84
C LYS A 74 -11.29 -28.58 4.89
N ILE A 75 -12.12 -28.51 5.93
CA ILE A 75 -13.21 -27.51 6.06
C ILE A 75 -12.79 -26.35 6.97
N LYS A 76 -11.92 -26.60 7.95
CA LYS A 76 -11.47 -25.56 8.91
C LYS A 76 -10.81 -24.38 8.20
N ARG A 77 -9.94 -24.65 7.27
CA ARG A 77 -9.14 -23.63 6.60
C ARG A 77 -9.94 -22.70 5.70
N PRO A 78 -10.81 -23.18 4.76
CA PRO A 78 -11.65 -22.27 3.98
C PRO A 78 -12.58 -21.42 4.85
N VAL A 79 -13.09 -21.95 5.97
CA VAL A 79 -13.95 -21.19 6.89
C VAL A 79 -13.15 -20.07 7.58
N CYS A 80 -11.98 -20.36 8.13
CA CYS A 80 -11.11 -19.34 8.72
C CYS A 80 -10.68 -18.29 7.69
N LEU A 81 -10.43 -18.71 6.44
CA LEU A 81 -10.07 -17.80 5.36
C LEU A 81 -11.22 -16.86 5.00
N ILE A 82 -12.44 -17.38 4.82
CA ILE A 82 -13.64 -16.57 4.54
C ILE A 82 -13.86 -15.58 5.69
N PHE A 83 -13.76 -16.04 6.94
CA PHE A 83 -13.91 -15.17 8.10
C PHE A 83 -12.85 -14.06 8.13
N THR A 84 -11.58 -14.40 7.87
CA THR A 84 -10.49 -13.42 7.82
C THR A 84 -10.70 -12.40 6.71
N LEU A 85 -11.09 -12.84 5.51
CA LEU A 85 -11.38 -11.95 4.39
C LEU A 85 -12.57 -11.04 4.66
N THR A 86 -13.66 -11.60 5.21
CA THR A 86 -14.85 -10.82 5.61
C THR A 86 -14.48 -9.77 6.65
N LEU A 87 -13.65 -10.11 7.62
CA LEU A 87 -13.17 -9.18 8.65
C LEU A 87 -12.32 -8.05 8.02
N ILE A 88 -11.36 -8.39 7.16
CA ILE A 88 -10.53 -7.38 6.48
C ILE A 88 -11.38 -6.47 5.59
N ILE A 89 -12.25 -7.05 4.77
CA ILE A 89 -13.14 -6.28 3.89
C ILE A 89 -14.09 -5.40 4.74
N GLY A 90 -14.62 -5.93 5.85
CA GLY A 90 -15.46 -5.18 6.77
C GLY A 90 -14.74 -3.96 7.36
N ILE A 91 -13.50 -4.12 7.83
CA ILE A 91 -12.68 -3.02 8.33
C ILE A 91 -12.44 -1.96 7.24
N VAL A 92 -12.08 -2.39 6.03
CA VAL A 92 -11.82 -1.48 4.91
C VAL A 92 -13.09 -0.73 4.50
N LEU A 93 -14.24 -1.41 4.43
CA LEU A 93 -15.52 -0.79 4.08
C LEU A 93 -15.99 0.21 5.15
N ILE A 94 -15.97 -0.19 6.43
CA ILE A 94 -16.36 0.70 7.54
C ILE A 94 -15.44 1.91 7.59
N GLY A 95 -14.12 1.69 7.46
CA GLY A 95 -13.15 2.77 7.37
C GLY A 95 -13.45 3.70 6.19
N GLY A 96 -13.61 3.17 5.00
CA GLY A 96 -13.89 3.95 3.78
C GLY A 96 -15.17 4.75 3.84
N LEU A 97 -16.26 4.17 4.37
CA LEU A 97 -17.55 4.85 4.50
C LEU A 97 -17.52 6.00 5.51
N LYS A 98 -16.70 5.92 6.55
CA LYS A 98 -16.51 6.99 7.53
C LYS A 98 -15.50 8.04 7.05
N ILE A 99 -14.37 7.59 6.54
CA ILE A 99 -13.27 8.45 6.12
C ILE A 99 -13.62 9.25 4.86
N GLY A 100 -14.34 8.67 3.90
CA GLY A 100 -14.68 9.32 2.64
C GLY A 100 -15.40 10.67 2.82
N PRO A 101 -16.51 10.74 3.55
CA PRO A 101 -17.20 12.00 3.84
C PRO A 101 -16.32 12.99 4.63
N ASP A 102 -15.58 12.51 5.64
CA ASP A 102 -14.73 13.35 6.47
C ASP A 102 -13.57 13.96 5.67
N LEU A 103 -12.95 13.20 4.76
CA LEU A 103 -11.94 13.70 3.83
C LEU A 103 -12.51 14.77 2.91
N HIS A 104 -13.69 14.54 2.34
CA HIS A 104 -14.34 15.51 1.47
C HIS A 104 -14.66 16.81 2.21
N GLN A 105 -15.17 16.72 3.43
CA GLN A 105 -15.44 17.90 4.28
C GLN A 105 -14.14 18.61 4.67
N SER A 106 -13.12 17.87 5.10
CA SER A 106 -11.81 18.42 5.46
C SER A 106 -11.14 19.10 4.28
N PHE A 107 -11.18 18.49 3.09
CA PHE A 107 -10.65 19.09 1.87
C PHE A 107 -11.37 20.39 1.52
N ASN A 108 -12.72 20.40 1.53
CA ASN A 108 -13.52 21.59 1.28
C ASN A 108 -13.27 22.69 2.33
N MET A 109 -13.04 22.30 3.59
CA MET A 109 -12.69 23.24 4.64
C MET A 109 -11.33 23.88 4.38
N ILE A 110 -10.30 23.08 4.05
CA ILE A 110 -8.97 23.58 3.70
C ILE A 110 -9.06 24.53 2.51
N VAL A 111 -9.74 24.14 1.43
CA VAL A 111 -9.92 24.97 0.23
C VAL A 111 -10.55 26.33 0.54
N LYS A 112 -11.53 26.35 1.43
CA LYS A 112 -12.24 27.59 1.81
C LYS A 112 -11.52 28.41 2.89
N THR A 113 -10.77 27.76 3.77
CA THR A 113 -10.15 28.41 4.93
C THR A 113 -8.73 28.86 4.64
N LEU A 114 -8.01 28.16 3.76
CA LEU A 114 -6.63 28.50 3.43
C LEU A 114 -6.44 29.95 2.95
N PRO A 115 -7.26 30.48 2.01
CA PRO A 115 -7.16 31.87 1.57
C PRO A 115 -7.49 32.87 2.68
N LYS A 116 -8.42 32.54 3.58
CA LYS A 116 -8.77 33.38 4.72
C LYS A 116 -7.67 33.38 5.76
N ALA A 117 -7.17 32.20 6.11
CA ALA A 117 -6.08 32.05 7.08
C ALA A 117 -4.80 32.75 6.61
N SER A 118 -4.47 32.69 5.32
CA SER A 118 -3.30 33.39 4.76
C SER A 118 -3.48 34.93 4.86
N ALA A 119 -4.68 35.43 4.63
CA ALA A 119 -5.00 36.86 4.80
C ALA A 119 -4.94 37.31 6.26
N GLU A 120 -5.52 36.54 7.20
CA GLU A 120 -5.48 36.82 8.63
C GLU A 120 -4.05 36.77 9.19
N LEU A 121 -3.26 35.75 8.78
CA LEU A 121 -1.83 35.67 9.13
C LEU A 121 -1.05 36.87 8.63
N THR A 122 -1.34 37.36 7.44
CA THR A 122 -0.69 38.54 6.87
C THR A 122 -0.98 39.79 7.70
N VAL A 123 -2.23 39.99 8.17
CA VAL A 123 -2.61 41.10 9.03
C VAL A 123 -1.93 40.98 10.39
N SER A 124 -2.01 39.82 11.02
CA SER A 124 -1.40 39.58 12.34
C SER A 124 0.13 39.71 12.32
N LEU A 125 0.78 39.28 11.23
CA LEU A 125 2.23 39.44 11.07
C LEU A 125 2.61 40.89 10.84
N LYS A 126 1.84 41.68 10.06
CA LYS A 126 2.07 43.10 9.88
C LYS A 126 1.96 43.89 11.19
N GLU A 127 0.97 43.59 12.01
CA GLU A 127 0.82 44.21 13.34
C GLU A 127 2.01 43.87 14.25
N ARG A 128 2.45 42.61 14.30
CA ARG A 128 3.60 42.20 15.10
C ARG A 128 4.93 42.74 14.56
N TRP A 129 5.07 42.88 13.26
CA TRP A 129 6.26 43.48 12.68
C TRP A 129 6.40 44.96 12.99
N SER A 130 5.28 45.67 13.13
CA SER A 130 5.29 47.07 13.55
C SER A 130 5.68 47.27 15.04
N GLU A 131 5.47 46.24 15.87
CA GLU A 131 5.90 46.21 17.28
C GLU A 131 7.41 45.89 17.44
N LEU A 132 7.98 45.16 16.49
CA LEU A 132 9.41 44.86 16.47
C LEU A 132 10.12 46.11 15.93
N ALA A 133 10.99 46.72 16.71
CA ALA A 133 11.80 47.89 16.37
C ALA A 133 12.88 47.55 15.31
N LEU A 134 12.41 47.05 14.16
CA LEU A 134 13.25 46.71 13.00
C LEU A 134 13.42 47.95 12.11
N SER A 135 14.56 48.02 11.42
CA SER A 135 14.79 49.07 10.46
C SER A 135 13.78 49.04 9.32
N PRO A 136 13.35 50.19 8.77
CA PRO A 136 12.37 50.23 7.66
C PRO A 136 12.74 49.31 6.48
N ASP A 137 14.01 49.27 6.11
CA ASP A 137 14.52 48.45 4.99
C ASP A 137 14.35 46.95 5.23
N THR A 138 14.51 46.48 6.48
CA THR A 138 14.30 45.06 6.82
C THR A 138 12.82 44.69 6.85
N LEU A 139 11.96 45.62 7.25
CA LEU A 139 10.50 45.43 7.21
C LEU A 139 10.00 45.31 5.78
N ASP A 140 10.44 46.18 4.89
CA ASP A 140 10.07 46.12 3.46
C ASP A 140 10.58 44.84 2.79
N TYR A 141 11.79 44.41 3.10
CA TYR A 141 12.32 43.15 2.62
C TYR A 141 11.49 41.94 3.09
N LEU A 142 11.14 41.84 4.37
CA LEU A 142 10.32 40.77 4.92
C LEU A 142 8.90 40.79 4.32
N GLN A 143 8.30 41.97 4.13
CA GLN A 143 6.98 42.09 3.51
C GLN A 143 6.99 41.66 2.04
N SER A 144 8.05 42.01 1.30
CA SER A 144 8.18 41.60 -0.09
C SER A 144 8.31 40.08 -0.21
N GLN A 145 9.19 39.47 0.59
CA GLN A 145 9.39 38.00 0.59
C GLN A 145 8.10 37.27 1.00
N TRP A 146 7.38 37.79 2.02
CA TRP A 146 6.12 37.19 2.44
C TRP A 146 5.04 37.28 1.34
N SER A 147 4.93 38.43 0.69
CA SER A 147 3.98 38.62 -0.41
C SER A 147 4.30 37.75 -1.62
N GLU A 148 5.57 37.51 -1.90
CA GLU A 148 6.03 36.62 -2.99
C GLU A 148 5.73 35.15 -2.66
N LEU A 149 5.95 34.74 -1.43
CA LEU A 149 5.62 33.39 -0.96
C LEU A 149 4.09 33.13 -1.02
N LEU A 150 3.27 34.08 -0.60
CA LEU A 150 1.82 33.98 -0.72
C LEU A 150 1.36 33.89 -2.18
N ARG A 151 1.92 34.72 -3.06
CA ARG A 151 1.64 34.65 -4.51
C ARG A 151 2.05 33.33 -5.12
N ALA A 152 3.19 32.77 -4.70
CA ALA A 152 3.64 31.44 -5.14
C ALA A 152 2.66 30.35 -4.68
N VAL A 153 2.19 30.40 -3.44
CA VAL A 153 1.18 29.47 -2.89
C VAL A 153 -0.15 29.63 -3.63
N ASP A 154 -0.64 30.84 -3.82
CA ASP A 154 -1.89 31.10 -4.54
C ASP A 154 -1.81 30.68 -6.01
N SER A 155 -0.71 30.99 -6.69
CA SER A 155 -0.50 30.57 -8.10
C SER A 155 -0.39 29.05 -8.23
N TYR A 156 0.32 28.39 -7.33
CA TYR A 156 0.39 26.92 -7.27
C TYR A 156 -1.00 26.31 -7.03
N TRP A 157 -1.77 26.90 -6.11
CA TRP A 157 -3.13 26.45 -5.80
C TRP A 157 -4.08 26.65 -6.97
N GLU A 158 -4.14 27.85 -7.53
CA GLU A 158 -4.99 28.16 -8.70
C GLU A 158 -4.69 27.28 -9.91
N ASN A 159 -3.41 27.04 -10.20
CA ASN A 159 -2.99 26.22 -11.34
C ASN A 159 -3.24 24.72 -11.13
N ASN A 160 -3.24 24.27 -9.86
CA ASN A 160 -3.36 22.84 -9.55
C ASN A 160 -4.75 22.42 -9.05
N LYS A 161 -5.60 23.34 -8.61
CA LYS A 161 -6.95 23.00 -8.10
C LYS A 161 -7.79 22.25 -9.14
N THR A 162 -7.74 22.66 -10.42
CA THR A 162 -8.42 21.97 -11.51
C THR A 162 -7.76 20.64 -11.82
N THR A 163 -6.44 20.57 -11.84
CA THR A 163 -5.68 19.34 -12.09
C THR A 163 -5.88 18.33 -10.96
N LEU A 164 -5.90 18.77 -9.72
CA LEU A 164 -6.23 17.93 -8.57
C LEU A 164 -7.68 17.42 -8.64
N PHE A 165 -8.61 18.27 -9.04
CA PHE A 165 -10.02 17.90 -9.21
C PHE A 165 -10.22 16.97 -10.42
N TYR A 166 -9.63 17.28 -11.57
CA TYR A 166 -9.70 16.43 -12.78
C TYR A 166 -8.91 15.12 -12.62
N ASN A 167 -7.77 15.12 -11.94
CA ASN A 167 -7.07 13.87 -11.63
C ASN A 167 -7.88 13.00 -10.67
N THR A 168 -8.66 13.60 -9.76
CA THR A 168 -9.59 12.86 -8.91
C THR A 168 -10.73 12.24 -9.75
N LEU A 169 -11.16 12.88 -10.84
CA LEU A 169 -12.17 12.32 -11.76
C LEU A 169 -11.57 11.34 -12.78
N ASN A 170 -10.35 11.57 -13.27
CA ASN A 170 -9.62 10.63 -14.15
C ASN A 170 -9.14 9.36 -13.42
N ILE A 171 -9.15 9.36 -12.10
CA ILE A 171 -9.03 8.15 -11.28
C ILE A 171 -10.07 7.11 -11.70
N THR A 172 -11.22 7.50 -12.24
CA THR A 172 -12.30 6.57 -12.59
C THR A 172 -11.89 5.54 -13.66
N THR A 173 -11.15 5.92 -14.68
CA THR A 173 -10.66 4.99 -15.71
C THR A 173 -9.46 4.17 -15.23
N SER A 174 -8.58 4.79 -14.44
CA SER A 174 -7.49 4.09 -13.76
C SER A 174 -7.99 3.15 -12.66
N LEU A 175 -9.10 3.51 -11.98
CA LEU A 175 -9.75 2.65 -10.98
C LEU A 175 -10.32 1.37 -11.59
N ILE A 176 -10.86 1.40 -12.82
CA ILE A 176 -11.40 0.19 -13.45
C ILE A 176 -10.29 -0.85 -13.68
N SER A 177 -9.14 -0.44 -14.18
CA SER A 177 -7.99 -1.33 -14.37
C SER A 177 -7.39 -1.78 -13.03
N LEU A 178 -7.36 -0.88 -12.06
CA LEU A 178 -6.85 -1.18 -10.71
C LEU A 178 -7.77 -2.13 -9.96
N VAL A 179 -9.09 -1.93 -10.04
CA VAL A 179 -10.11 -2.83 -9.48
C VAL A 179 -10.04 -4.20 -10.15
N SER A 180 -9.91 -4.26 -11.49
CA SER A 180 -9.75 -5.52 -12.20
C SER A 180 -8.52 -6.29 -11.72
N ASN A 181 -7.36 -5.62 -11.60
CA ASN A 181 -6.13 -6.23 -11.11
C ASN A 181 -6.26 -6.68 -9.65
N ILE A 182 -6.94 -5.90 -8.80
CA ILE A 182 -7.20 -6.27 -7.40
C ILE A 182 -8.11 -7.49 -7.32
N VAL A 183 -9.19 -7.54 -8.11
CA VAL A 183 -10.13 -8.68 -8.11
C VAL A 183 -9.41 -9.96 -8.52
N ILE A 184 -8.63 -9.93 -9.62
CA ILE A 184 -7.82 -11.07 -10.05
C ILE A 184 -6.80 -11.42 -8.97
N GLY A 185 -6.12 -10.42 -8.39
CA GLY A 185 -5.17 -10.59 -7.31
C GLY A 185 -5.79 -11.23 -6.07
N VAL A 186 -6.98 -10.82 -5.65
CA VAL A 186 -7.70 -11.42 -4.50
C VAL A 186 -8.08 -12.87 -4.80
N VAL A 187 -8.61 -13.17 -5.98
CA VAL A 187 -8.94 -14.54 -6.38
C VAL A 187 -7.68 -15.42 -6.35
N PHE A 188 -6.56 -14.89 -6.89
CA PHE A 188 -5.29 -15.60 -6.86
C PHE A 188 -4.74 -15.76 -5.43
N ALA A 189 -4.86 -14.74 -4.58
CA ALA A 189 -4.48 -14.82 -3.18
C ALA A 189 -5.27 -15.90 -2.41
N VAL A 190 -6.59 -15.95 -2.63
CA VAL A 190 -7.45 -17.01 -2.04
C VAL A 190 -7.00 -18.37 -2.52
N TYR A 191 -6.73 -18.54 -3.81
CA TYR A 191 -6.23 -19.79 -4.38
C TYR A 191 -4.90 -20.22 -3.74
N LEU A 192 -3.95 -19.28 -3.61
CA LEU A 192 -2.67 -19.53 -2.98
C LEU A 192 -2.82 -19.95 -1.51
N LEU A 193 -3.67 -19.24 -0.74
CA LEU A 193 -3.90 -19.52 0.67
C LEU A 193 -4.57 -20.88 0.89
N LEU A 194 -5.53 -21.25 0.06
CA LEU A 194 -6.19 -22.56 0.14
C LEU A 194 -5.22 -23.70 -0.22
N ASN A 195 -4.35 -23.49 -1.19
CA ASN A 195 -3.47 -24.53 -1.74
C ASN A 195 -2.01 -24.41 -1.29
N LYS A 196 -1.70 -23.58 -0.26
CA LYS A 196 -0.30 -23.26 0.13
C LYS A 196 0.55 -24.49 0.40
N GLU A 197 -0.02 -25.55 1.02
CA GLU A 197 0.71 -26.79 1.32
C GLU A 197 1.05 -27.56 0.05
N THR A 198 0.09 -27.63 -0.87
CA THR A 198 0.30 -28.32 -2.16
C THR A 198 1.33 -27.57 -3.00
N ILE A 199 1.21 -26.24 -3.08
CA ILE A 199 2.14 -25.38 -3.81
C ILE A 199 3.55 -25.47 -3.21
N SER A 200 3.67 -25.37 -1.88
CA SER A 200 4.95 -25.52 -1.18
C SER A 200 5.61 -26.86 -1.47
N ARG A 201 4.84 -27.95 -1.43
CA ARG A 201 5.33 -29.30 -1.77
C ARG A 201 5.75 -29.41 -3.23
N GLN A 202 4.97 -28.87 -4.16
CA GLN A 202 5.29 -28.88 -5.58
C GLN A 202 6.55 -28.07 -5.88
N THR A 203 6.67 -26.87 -5.31
CA THR A 203 7.87 -26.03 -5.44
C THR A 203 9.10 -26.74 -4.88
N ARG A 204 9.00 -27.36 -3.72
CA ARG A 204 10.09 -28.16 -3.15
C ARG A 204 10.50 -29.30 -4.07
N ASN A 205 9.53 -30.06 -4.59
CA ASN A 205 9.81 -31.18 -5.51
C ASN A 205 10.45 -30.70 -6.81
N MET A 206 10.01 -29.54 -7.33
CA MET A 206 10.58 -28.93 -8.51
C MET A 206 12.05 -28.53 -8.28
N ILE A 207 12.36 -27.88 -7.15
CA ILE A 207 13.73 -27.51 -6.79
C ILE A 207 14.62 -28.78 -6.69
N LEU A 208 14.11 -29.85 -6.04
CA LEU A 208 14.84 -31.11 -5.90
C LEU A 208 15.06 -31.84 -7.24
N ALA A 209 14.14 -31.67 -8.20
CA ALA A 209 14.26 -32.29 -9.52
C ALA A 209 15.26 -31.57 -10.45
N PHE A 210 15.31 -30.21 -10.36
CA PHE A 210 16.16 -29.43 -11.27
C PHE A 210 17.52 -29.04 -10.69
N CYS A 211 17.69 -29.07 -9.37
CA CYS A 211 18.93 -28.68 -8.70
C CYS A 211 19.67 -29.87 -8.10
N SER A 212 21.00 -29.82 -8.12
CA SER A 212 21.83 -30.83 -7.42
C SER A 212 21.65 -30.69 -5.89
N GLY A 213 21.81 -31.81 -5.13
CA GLY A 213 21.48 -31.91 -3.72
C GLY A 213 21.95 -30.75 -2.83
N LYS A 214 23.23 -30.30 -2.96
CA LYS A 214 23.76 -29.15 -2.18
C LYS A 214 23.09 -27.84 -2.54
N ARG A 215 22.84 -27.57 -3.84
CA ARG A 215 22.17 -26.34 -4.31
C ARG A 215 20.69 -26.35 -3.95
N ALA A 216 20.03 -27.51 -4.02
CA ALA A 216 18.65 -27.67 -3.63
C ALA A 216 18.46 -27.39 -2.13
N ALA A 217 19.32 -27.92 -1.25
CA ALA A 217 19.30 -27.64 0.17
C ALA A 217 19.45 -26.13 0.45
N TYR A 218 20.45 -25.49 -0.17
CA TYR A 218 20.67 -24.04 -0.01
C TYR A 218 19.47 -23.20 -0.44
N LEU A 219 18.84 -23.51 -1.57
CA LEU A 219 17.65 -22.79 -2.06
C LEU A 219 16.44 -22.98 -1.14
N LEU A 220 16.26 -24.19 -0.60
CA LEU A 220 15.17 -24.46 0.35
C LEU A 220 15.39 -23.74 1.70
N ASP A 221 16.62 -23.73 2.19
CA ASP A 221 16.98 -23.00 3.42
C ASP A 221 16.82 -21.49 3.23
N LEU A 222 17.26 -20.95 2.08
CA LEU A 222 17.07 -19.54 1.73
C LEU A 222 15.59 -19.18 1.66
N GLY A 223 14.75 -20.02 1.02
CA GLY A 223 13.31 -19.81 0.95
C GLY A 223 12.64 -19.85 2.33
N SER A 224 13.06 -20.76 3.18
CA SER A 224 12.59 -20.89 4.57
C SER A 224 12.98 -19.66 5.41
N ALA A 225 14.23 -19.22 5.32
CA ALA A 225 14.73 -18.03 6.01
C ALA A 225 13.98 -16.77 5.53
N ALA A 226 13.83 -16.61 4.21
CA ALA A 226 13.07 -15.50 3.63
C ALA A 226 11.61 -15.49 4.13
N HIS A 227 10.94 -16.64 4.13
CA HIS A 227 9.56 -16.74 4.64
C HIS A 227 9.48 -16.32 6.11
N THR A 228 10.40 -16.75 6.95
CA THR A 228 10.42 -16.42 8.38
C THR A 228 10.66 -14.93 8.61
N ILE A 229 11.65 -14.34 7.92
CA ILE A 229 11.98 -12.93 8.04
C ILE A 229 10.82 -12.05 7.55
N PHE A 230 10.29 -12.30 6.35
CA PHE A 230 9.18 -11.52 5.80
C PHE A 230 7.90 -11.67 6.61
N SER A 231 7.58 -12.88 7.10
CA SER A 231 6.40 -13.10 7.94
C SER A 231 6.51 -12.37 9.28
N GLY A 232 7.69 -12.39 9.90
CA GLY A 232 7.97 -11.63 11.11
C GLY A 232 7.88 -10.12 10.90
N TYR A 233 8.46 -9.63 9.80
CA TYR A 233 8.42 -8.22 9.42
C TYR A 233 6.99 -7.73 9.19
N ILE A 234 6.19 -8.42 8.38
CA ILE A 234 4.80 -8.02 8.13
C ILE A 234 3.96 -8.10 9.41
N GLY A 235 4.19 -9.13 10.25
CA GLY A 235 3.53 -9.23 11.55
C GLY A 235 3.85 -8.04 12.45
N GLY A 236 5.11 -7.63 12.52
CA GLY A 236 5.56 -6.44 13.25
C GLY A 236 4.95 -5.16 12.69
N GLN A 237 4.96 -4.99 11.36
CA GLN A 237 4.41 -3.82 10.68
C GLN A 237 2.90 -3.65 10.92
N LEU A 238 2.14 -4.76 10.88
CA LEU A 238 0.70 -4.72 11.20
C LEU A 238 0.44 -4.34 12.66
N LEU A 239 1.26 -4.85 13.59
CA LEU A 239 1.16 -4.48 14.99
C LEU A 239 1.53 -3.02 15.22
N GLU A 240 2.61 -2.54 14.60
CA GLU A 240 3.03 -1.14 14.64
C GLU A 240 1.94 -0.22 14.12
N ALA A 241 1.38 -0.49 12.94
CA ALA A 241 0.29 0.26 12.33
C ALA A 241 -0.94 0.35 13.23
N PHE A 242 -1.28 -0.76 13.89
CA PHE A 242 -2.38 -0.81 14.85
C PHE A 242 -2.10 0.03 16.09
N CYS A 243 -0.92 -0.10 16.69
CA CYS A 243 -0.51 0.67 17.86
C CYS A 243 -0.45 2.17 17.54
N LEU A 244 0.12 2.54 16.40
CA LEU A 244 0.23 3.93 15.97
C LEU A 244 -1.15 4.55 15.75
N GLY A 245 -2.05 3.83 15.09
CA GLY A 245 -3.44 4.25 14.91
C GLY A 245 -4.16 4.48 16.24
N LEU A 246 -3.99 3.57 17.21
CA LEU A 246 -4.58 3.71 18.55
C LEU A 246 -3.99 4.88 19.33
N LEU A 247 -2.68 5.06 19.30
CA LEU A 247 -2.01 6.18 19.97
C LEU A 247 -2.46 7.52 19.39
N CYS A 248 -2.54 7.60 18.06
CA CYS A 248 -3.05 8.78 17.37
C CYS A 248 -4.50 9.07 17.77
N LEU A 249 -5.37 8.06 17.81
CA LEU A 249 -6.76 8.20 18.24
C LEU A 249 -6.85 8.71 19.68
N ALA A 250 -6.11 8.09 20.60
CA ALA A 250 -6.10 8.50 22.00
C ALA A 250 -5.60 9.94 22.18
N GLY A 251 -4.51 10.31 21.51
CA GLY A 251 -3.96 11.67 21.56
C GLY A 251 -4.93 12.71 21.03
N MET A 252 -5.56 12.45 19.89
CA MET A 252 -6.52 13.38 19.29
C MET A 252 -7.80 13.53 20.12
N LEU A 253 -8.28 12.44 20.73
CA LEU A 253 -9.44 12.48 21.63
C LEU A 253 -9.13 13.26 22.91
N LEU A 254 -7.94 13.11 23.49
CA LEU A 254 -7.50 13.85 24.67
C LEU A 254 -7.37 15.36 24.39
N LEU A 255 -6.94 15.72 23.19
CA LEU A 255 -6.80 17.11 22.76
C LEU A 255 -8.12 17.72 22.23
N GLY A 256 -9.20 16.93 22.15
CA GLY A 256 -10.50 17.39 21.62
C GLY A 256 -10.47 17.78 20.14
N LEU A 257 -9.54 17.19 19.35
CA LEU A 257 -9.38 17.54 17.95
C LEU A 257 -10.51 16.93 17.09
N PRO A 258 -11.00 17.66 16.08
CA PRO A 258 -12.01 17.15 15.16
C PRO A 258 -11.45 16.02 14.28
N TYR A 259 -12.34 15.15 13.77
CA TYR A 259 -11.99 14.06 12.87
C TYR A 259 -10.98 13.05 13.42
N ALA A 260 -10.89 12.91 14.76
CA ALA A 260 -9.93 12.04 15.43
C ALA A 260 -9.94 10.60 14.90
N LEU A 261 -11.12 10.02 14.69
CA LEU A 261 -11.25 8.66 14.17
C LEU A 261 -10.71 8.54 12.74
N SER A 262 -11.09 9.45 11.85
CA SER A 262 -10.72 9.40 10.44
C SER A 262 -9.21 9.57 10.24
N ILE A 263 -8.62 10.54 10.95
CA ILE A 263 -7.16 10.78 10.87
C ILE A 263 -6.39 9.58 11.45
N SER A 264 -6.82 9.04 12.57
CA SER A 264 -6.14 7.91 13.22
C SER A 264 -6.18 6.63 12.36
N VAL A 265 -7.30 6.38 11.67
CA VAL A 265 -7.40 5.25 10.75
C VAL A 265 -6.51 5.47 9.52
N ILE A 266 -6.46 6.69 8.97
CA ILE A 266 -5.56 7.01 7.85
C ILE A 266 -4.11 6.82 8.27
N VAL A 267 -3.70 7.35 9.42
CA VAL A 267 -2.33 7.21 9.96
C VAL A 267 -1.99 5.74 10.14
N GLY A 268 -2.87 4.94 10.75
CA GLY A 268 -2.67 3.49 10.88
C GLY A 268 -2.57 2.77 9.54
N PHE A 269 -3.38 3.17 8.54
CA PHE A 269 -3.29 2.59 7.19
C PHE A 269 -1.99 2.96 6.46
N LEU A 270 -1.58 4.22 6.55
CA LEU A 270 -0.31 4.69 5.95
C LEU A 270 0.90 4.05 6.61
N ALA A 271 0.83 3.78 7.92
CA ALA A 271 1.88 3.10 8.65
C ALA A 271 2.15 1.66 8.16
N ILE A 272 1.20 1.02 7.45
CA ILE A 272 1.44 -0.30 6.82
C ILE A 272 2.53 -0.21 5.74
N ILE A 273 2.67 0.96 5.11
CA ILE A 273 3.68 1.18 4.06
C ILE A 273 4.93 1.76 4.73
N PRO A 274 6.04 0.97 4.83
CA PRO A 274 7.29 1.48 5.37
C PRO A 274 7.74 2.69 4.53
N ILE A 275 8.30 3.71 5.18
CA ILE A 275 8.77 4.98 4.57
C ILE A 275 7.70 6.07 4.51
N ILE A 276 6.39 5.74 4.35
CA ILE A 276 5.32 6.74 4.27
C ILE A 276 4.68 6.97 5.66
N GLY A 277 4.68 5.95 6.52
CA GLY A 277 4.01 5.98 7.83
C GLY A 277 4.92 6.37 9.01
N THR A 278 6.20 6.49 8.79
CA THR A 278 7.19 6.99 9.75
C THR A 278 7.75 8.30 9.22
#